data_fcc8f286ce4add75d09d0444cf2f32b2
#
_entry.id   fcc8f286ce4add75d09d0444cf2f32b2
#
_cell.length_a   1.000
_cell.length_b   1.000
_cell.length_c   1.000
_cell.angle_alpha   90.00
_cell.angle_beta   90.00
_cell.angle_gamma   90.00
#
_symmetry.space_group_name_H-M   'P 1'
#
loop_
_entity.id
_entity.type
_entity.pdbx_description
1 polymer ?
#
loop_
_entity_poly.entity_id
_entity_poly.type
_entity_poly.pdbx_seq_one_letter_code
_entity_poly.pdbx_strand_id
1 'polypeptide(L)'
;MRKQPRQARSRTTVDAIVQAGARILGQRGWAGFTTNAVAQAAGVSIGSLYQYFPDKHALIDAIRRQHLDDCLSAVRKPASGKSLRQYVEALVDDMIAVHAENPGLHQVLLDEVLAAEGLRDPHSAFEKAYLGFHASAITHYRGKKTAATADALAGTLVSDILDGVIHNALRRGELASAALRAELVRILMLYLTDVTRR
;
A
#
# COMPACT_ATOMS: atom_id res chain seq x y z
N MET A 1 18.78 6.82 1.08
CA MET A 1 19.51 6.26 -0.09
C MET A 1 20.72 7.14 -0.41
N ARG A 2 21.91 6.55 -0.56
CA ARG A 2 23.20 7.31 -0.71
C ARG A 2 23.46 7.80 -2.15
N LYS A 3 22.96 7.10 -3.17
CA LYS A 3 23.13 7.43 -4.60
C LYS A 3 21.82 7.28 -5.32
N GLN A 4 21.34 8.35 -5.96
CA GLN A 4 20.16 8.26 -6.83
C GLN A 4 20.57 7.64 -8.17
N PRO A 5 19.86 6.60 -8.64
CA PRO A 5 20.16 5.96 -9.92
C PRO A 5 19.80 6.89 -11.07
N ARG A 6 20.80 7.28 -11.87
CA ARG A 6 20.61 8.12 -13.06
C ARG A 6 20.51 7.34 -14.38
N GLN A 7 20.93 6.07 -14.37
CA GLN A 7 20.92 5.19 -15.54
C GLN A 7 19.93 4.04 -15.36
N ALA A 8 19.33 3.52 -16.42
CA ALA A 8 18.36 2.42 -16.39
C ALA A 8 18.89 1.20 -15.64
N ARG A 9 20.14 0.78 -15.87
CA ARG A 9 20.78 -0.35 -15.18
C ARG A 9 20.86 -0.15 -13.65
N SER A 10 21.14 1.07 -13.21
CA SER A 10 21.18 1.39 -11.77
C SER A 10 19.80 1.34 -11.12
N ARG A 11 18.74 1.72 -11.84
CA ARG A 11 17.34 1.60 -11.36
C ARG A 11 16.97 0.15 -11.20
N THR A 12 17.19 -0.68 -12.22
CA THR A 12 16.91 -2.13 -12.16
C THR A 12 17.63 -2.80 -10.96
N THR A 13 18.86 -2.39 -10.66
CA THR A 13 19.60 -2.91 -9.49
C THR A 13 18.94 -2.49 -8.17
N VAL A 14 18.55 -1.23 -8.04
CA VAL A 14 17.85 -0.72 -6.83
C VAL A 14 16.52 -1.44 -6.66
N ASP A 15 15.74 -1.56 -7.72
CA ASP A 15 14.43 -2.25 -7.69
C ASP A 15 14.60 -3.72 -7.28
N ALA A 16 15.59 -4.43 -7.82
CA ALA A 16 15.90 -5.80 -7.44
C ALA A 16 16.27 -5.94 -5.95
N ILE A 17 17.05 -4.99 -5.40
CA ILE A 17 17.42 -4.96 -3.98
C ILE A 17 16.19 -4.71 -3.11
N VAL A 18 15.33 -3.76 -3.48
CA VAL A 18 14.12 -3.42 -2.71
C VAL A 18 13.13 -4.58 -2.72
N GLN A 19 12.89 -5.21 -3.88
CA GLN A 19 12.01 -6.37 -4.00
C GLN A 19 12.53 -7.59 -3.21
N ALA A 20 13.84 -7.87 -3.30
CA ALA A 20 14.45 -8.93 -2.50
C ALA A 20 14.34 -8.65 -1.00
N GLY A 21 14.54 -7.38 -0.62
CA GLY A 21 14.38 -6.91 0.76
C GLY A 21 12.96 -7.09 1.27
N ALA A 22 11.96 -6.66 0.52
CA ALA A 22 10.55 -6.81 0.85
C ALA A 22 10.18 -8.28 1.09
N ARG A 23 10.61 -9.17 0.19
CA ARG A 23 10.39 -10.62 0.31
C ARG A 23 11.06 -11.22 1.56
N ILE A 24 12.33 -10.88 1.82
CA ILE A 24 13.03 -11.39 3.01
C ILE A 24 12.40 -10.87 4.29
N LEU A 25 12.04 -9.59 4.32
CA LEU A 25 11.38 -8.98 5.48
C LEU A 25 10.06 -9.69 5.77
N GLY A 26 9.22 -9.90 4.74
CA GLY A 26 7.95 -10.59 4.88
C GLY A 26 8.06 -12.06 5.27
N GLN A 27 9.12 -12.76 4.84
CA GLN A 27 9.31 -14.18 5.11
C GLN A 27 10.00 -14.48 6.44
N ARG A 28 10.94 -13.63 6.86
CA ARG A 28 11.86 -13.89 7.98
C ARG A 28 11.71 -12.89 9.14
N GLY A 29 10.81 -11.91 9.01
CA GLY A 29 10.63 -10.85 9.99
C GLY A 29 11.87 -9.94 10.13
N TRP A 30 11.80 -9.04 11.08
CA TRP A 30 12.89 -8.08 11.37
C TRP A 30 14.20 -8.76 11.80
N ALA A 31 14.09 -9.82 12.62
CA ALA A 31 15.27 -10.53 13.12
C ALA A 31 16.06 -11.24 12.00
N GLY A 32 15.36 -11.78 10.99
CA GLY A 32 15.98 -12.46 9.85
C GLY A 32 16.37 -11.53 8.70
N PHE A 33 16.00 -10.27 8.76
CA PHE A 33 16.31 -9.28 7.74
C PHE A 33 17.73 -8.72 7.91
N THR A 34 18.65 -9.16 7.05
CA THR A 34 20.05 -8.68 7.03
C THR A 34 20.42 -8.20 5.64
N THR A 35 21.31 -7.20 5.55
CA THR A 35 21.80 -6.68 4.26
C THR A 35 22.51 -7.76 3.43
N ASN A 36 23.21 -8.71 4.07
CA ASN A 36 23.84 -9.84 3.40
C ASN A 36 22.80 -10.78 2.75
N ALA A 37 21.72 -11.12 3.48
CA ALA A 37 20.65 -11.97 2.94
C ALA A 37 19.94 -11.26 1.78
N VAL A 38 19.73 -9.97 1.86
CA VAL A 38 19.12 -9.18 0.78
C VAL A 38 20.05 -9.11 -0.44
N ALA A 39 21.35 -8.84 -0.26
CA ALA A 39 22.30 -8.77 -1.37
C ALA A 39 22.35 -10.12 -2.11
N GLN A 40 22.42 -11.23 -1.38
CA GLN A 40 22.39 -12.58 -1.94
C GLN A 40 21.10 -12.84 -2.73
N ALA A 41 19.95 -12.51 -2.16
CA ALA A 41 18.65 -12.72 -2.79
C ALA A 41 18.43 -11.83 -4.02
N ALA A 42 19.03 -10.63 -4.03
CA ALA A 42 18.99 -9.69 -5.16
C ALA A 42 20.02 -10.02 -6.25
N GLY A 43 20.92 -11.00 -6.03
CA GLY A 43 21.97 -11.35 -6.97
C GLY A 43 23.04 -10.25 -7.12
N VAL A 44 23.28 -9.44 -6.07
CA VAL A 44 24.29 -8.38 -6.08
C VAL A 44 25.35 -8.61 -5.01
N SER A 45 26.54 -7.99 -5.19
CA SER A 45 27.53 -7.98 -4.12
C SER A 45 27.08 -7.09 -2.96
N ILE A 46 27.52 -7.42 -1.74
CA ILE A 46 27.25 -6.60 -0.56
C ILE A 46 27.80 -5.16 -0.73
N GLY A 47 28.94 -5.01 -1.40
CA GLY A 47 29.50 -3.71 -1.73
C GLY A 47 28.61 -2.91 -2.67
N SER A 48 27.96 -3.57 -3.65
CA SER A 48 26.98 -2.93 -4.54
C SER A 48 25.74 -2.47 -3.78
N LEU A 49 25.24 -3.28 -2.82
CA LEU A 49 24.13 -2.88 -1.97
C LEU A 49 24.45 -1.61 -1.17
N TYR A 50 25.61 -1.57 -0.52
CA TYR A 50 26.02 -0.41 0.27
C TYR A 50 26.30 0.86 -0.54
N GLN A 51 26.51 0.77 -1.85
CA GLN A 51 26.55 1.94 -2.71
C GLN A 51 25.23 2.70 -2.76
N TYR A 52 24.09 1.98 -2.64
CA TYR A 52 22.75 2.56 -2.70
C TYR A 52 22.14 2.76 -1.30
N PHE A 53 22.35 1.82 -0.40
CA PHE A 53 21.74 1.80 0.94
C PHE A 53 22.86 1.74 1.99
N PRO A 54 23.16 2.86 2.69
CA PRO A 54 24.28 2.93 3.63
C PRO A 54 24.13 2.00 4.83
N ASP A 55 22.88 1.64 5.16
CA ASP A 55 22.54 0.81 6.31
C ASP A 55 21.21 0.09 6.10
N LYS A 56 20.84 -0.74 7.07
CA LYS A 56 19.61 -1.51 7.11
C LYS A 56 18.37 -0.60 7.13
N HIS A 57 18.42 0.53 7.83
CA HIS A 57 17.30 1.46 7.96
C HIS A 57 16.98 2.16 6.64
N ALA A 58 18.01 2.61 5.92
CA ALA A 58 17.83 3.21 4.59
C ALA A 58 17.18 2.23 3.59
N LEU A 59 17.48 0.94 3.72
CA LEU A 59 16.85 -0.08 2.88
C LEU A 59 15.38 -0.30 3.27
N ILE A 60 15.08 -0.36 4.58
CA ILE A 60 13.69 -0.44 5.08
C ILE A 60 12.86 0.74 4.61
N ASP A 61 13.40 1.95 4.69
CA ASP A 61 12.69 3.16 4.21
C ASP A 61 12.37 3.10 2.71
N ALA A 62 13.24 2.48 1.92
CA ALA A 62 12.98 2.30 0.50
C ALA A 62 11.89 1.24 0.26
N ILE A 63 11.92 0.12 0.99
CA ILE A 63 10.91 -0.93 0.95
C ILE A 63 9.54 -0.35 1.34
N ARG A 64 9.49 0.40 2.44
CA ARG A 64 8.28 1.07 2.90
C ARG A 64 7.71 2.01 1.84
N ARG A 65 8.55 2.87 1.26
CA ARG A 65 8.11 3.80 0.20
C ARG A 65 7.56 3.07 -1.00
N GLN A 66 8.22 1.99 -1.44
CA GLN A 66 7.71 1.20 -2.55
C GLN A 66 6.33 0.62 -2.23
N HIS A 67 6.13 0.03 -1.06
CA HIS A 67 4.84 -0.50 -0.65
C HIS A 67 3.74 0.59 -0.61
N LEU A 68 4.04 1.77 -0.08
CA LEU A 68 3.11 2.90 -0.08
C LEU A 68 2.79 3.38 -1.50
N ASP A 69 3.78 3.42 -2.40
CA ASP A 69 3.58 3.78 -3.81
C ASP A 69 2.71 2.74 -4.54
N ASP A 70 2.83 1.45 -4.20
CA ASP A 70 2.00 0.39 -4.74
C ASP A 70 0.54 0.53 -4.27
N CYS A 71 0.30 0.77 -2.98
CA CYS A 71 -1.02 1.07 -2.42
C CYS A 71 -1.62 2.33 -3.09
N LEU A 72 -0.84 3.39 -3.23
CA LEU A 72 -1.29 4.62 -3.87
C LEU A 72 -1.64 4.38 -5.36
N SER A 73 -0.90 3.54 -6.04
CA SER A 73 -1.16 3.17 -7.44
C SER A 73 -2.46 2.37 -7.59
N ALA A 74 -2.80 1.53 -6.62
CA ALA A 74 -4.07 0.80 -6.59
C ALA A 74 -5.28 1.75 -6.49
N VAL A 75 -5.24 2.74 -5.58
CA VAL A 75 -6.34 3.69 -5.38
C VAL A 75 -6.41 4.78 -6.45
N ARG A 76 -5.31 5.07 -7.14
CA ARG A 76 -5.22 6.11 -8.19
C ARG A 76 -5.96 5.75 -9.47
N LYS A 77 -6.38 4.50 -9.66
CA LYS A 77 -7.08 4.07 -10.87
C LYS A 77 -8.37 4.89 -11.06
N PRO A 78 -8.60 5.46 -12.27
CA PRO A 78 -9.72 6.37 -12.46
C PRO A 78 -11.07 5.68 -12.28
N ALA A 79 -11.99 6.39 -11.66
CA ALA A 79 -13.40 6.00 -11.55
C ALA A 79 -14.15 6.19 -12.89
N SER A 80 -13.65 7.08 -13.77
CA SER A 80 -14.26 7.40 -15.06
C SER A 80 -14.43 6.17 -15.95
N GLY A 81 -15.58 6.05 -16.58
CA GLY A 81 -15.91 4.92 -17.47
C GLY A 81 -16.34 3.64 -16.74
N LYS A 82 -16.41 3.63 -15.42
CA LYS A 82 -16.85 2.49 -14.61
C LYS A 82 -18.14 2.82 -13.86
N SER A 83 -19.01 1.84 -13.67
CA SER A 83 -20.07 1.95 -12.67
C SER A 83 -19.46 1.96 -11.25
N LEU A 84 -20.20 2.49 -10.26
CA LEU A 84 -19.75 2.47 -8.87
C LEU A 84 -19.37 1.04 -8.42
N ARG A 85 -20.15 0.03 -8.80
CA ARG A 85 -19.86 -1.38 -8.49
C ARG A 85 -18.54 -1.84 -9.09
N GLN A 86 -18.31 -1.58 -10.38
CA GLN A 86 -17.06 -1.96 -11.06
C GLN A 86 -15.84 -1.26 -10.45
N TYR A 87 -16.01 -0.02 -10.01
CA TYR A 87 -14.96 0.71 -9.31
C TYR A 87 -14.64 0.07 -7.95
N VAL A 88 -15.66 -0.21 -7.14
CA VAL A 88 -15.49 -0.81 -5.81
C VAL A 88 -14.88 -2.21 -5.90
N GLU A 89 -15.36 -3.04 -6.83
CA GLU A 89 -14.79 -4.37 -7.06
C GLU A 89 -13.31 -4.29 -7.46
N ALA A 90 -12.97 -3.41 -8.41
CA ALA A 90 -11.59 -3.22 -8.82
C ALA A 90 -10.70 -2.67 -7.68
N LEU A 91 -11.19 -1.72 -6.89
CA LEU A 91 -10.48 -1.17 -5.74
C LEU A 91 -10.16 -2.26 -4.71
N VAL A 92 -11.13 -3.09 -4.35
CA VAL A 92 -10.94 -4.20 -3.40
C VAL A 92 -9.95 -5.22 -3.96
N ASP A 93 -10.08 -5.60 -5.24
CA ASP A 93 -9.17 -6.56 -5.88
C ASP A 93 -7.74 -6.06 -5.93
N ASP A 94 -7.54 -4.80 -6.32
CA ASP A 94 -6.22 -4.19 -6.40
C ASP A 94 -5.56 -4.07 -5.02
N MET A 95 -6.32 -3.70 -3.99
CA MET A 95 -5.82 -3.62 -2.62
C MET A 95 -5.47 -5.00 -2.05
N ILE A 96 -6.30 -6.01 -2.30
CA ILE A 96 -5.98 -7.41 -1.93
C ILE A 96 -4.71 -7.87 -2.64
N ALA A 97 -4.56 -7.58 -3.94
CA ALA A 97 -3.39 -7.99 -4.71
C ALA A 97 -2.09 -7.38 -4.18
N VAL A 98 -2.07 -6.07 -3.88
CA VAL A 98 -0.89 -5.40 -3.29
C VAL A 98 -0.46 -6.05 -1.97
N HIS A 99 -1.43 -6.39 -1.11
CA HIS A 99 -1.14 -6.99 0.19
C HIS A 99 -0.83 -8.49 0.11
N ALA A 100 -1.31 -9.17 -0.94
CA ALA A 100 -1.03 -10.59 -1.18
C ALA A 100 0.37 -10.85 -1.75
N GLU A 101 1.00 -9.86 -2.38
CA GLU A 101 2.33 -10.01 -2.98
C GLU A 101 3.39 -10.34 -1.92
N ASN A 102 3.35 -9.67 -0.76
CA ASN A 102 4.25 -9.91 0.37
C ASN A 102 3.47 -9.84 1.70
N PRO A 103 2.69 -10.87 2.05
CA PRO A 103 1.76 -10.81 3.19
C PRO A 103 2.41 -10.46 4.53
N GLY A 104 3.60 -11.03 4.79
CA GLY A 104 4.34 -10.77 6.04
C GLY A 104 5.01 -9.39 6.08
N LEU A 105 5.24 -8.76 4.93
CA LEU A 105 5.85 -7.44 4.86
C LEU A 105 5.04 -6.40 5.61
N HIS A 106 3.74 -6.38 5.35
CA HIS A 106 2.84 -5.40 5.95
C HIS A 106 2.79 -5.54 7.47
N GLN A 107 2.72 -6.79 7.96
CA GLN A 107 2.74 -7.06 9.39
C GLN A 107 4.03 -6.55 10.04
N VAL A 108 5.19 -6.85 9.47
CA VAL A 108 6.48 -6.38 10.01
C VAL A 108 6.60 -4.86 9.94
N LEU A 109 6.15 -4.24 8.86
CA LEU A 109 6.14 -2.79 8.73
C LEU A 109 5.22 -2.14 9.78
N LEU A 110 4.08 -2.74 10.11
CA LEU A 110 3.16 -2.24 11.13
C LEU A 110 3.63 -2.51 12.56
N ASP A 111 4.04 -3.73 12.88
CA ASP A 111 4.27 -4.18 14.25
C ASP A 111 5.69 -3.85 14.75
N GLU A 112 6.70 -3.95 13.88
CA GLU A 112 8.10 -3.86 14.29
C GLU A 112 8.79 -2.55 13.89
N VAL A 113 8.42 -1.99 12.75
CA VAL A 113 9.05 -0.76 12.22
C VAL A 113 8.29 0.48 12.69
N LEU A 114 6.99 0.37 12.96
CA LEU A 114 6.15 1.47 13.44
C LEU A 114 6.33 1.84 14.90
N ALA A 115 6.79 0.92 15.72
CA ALA A 115 7.11 1.24 17.10
C ALA A 115 8.23 2.32 17.19
N ALA A 116 8.95 2.56 16.10
CA ALA A 116 10.04 3.52 16.05
C ALA A 116 9.68 4.87 15.40
N GLU A 117 8.83 4.89 14.36
CA GLU A 117 8.49 6.17 13.65
C GLU A 117 7.18 6.00 12.87
N GLY A 118 6.12 6.70 13.24
CA GLY A 118 4.75 6.58 12.72
C GLY A 118 4.65 6.36 11.19
N LEU A 119 4.23 5.17 10.77
CA LEU A 119 3.96 4.81 9.37
C LEU A 119 2.76 5.58 8.80
N ARG A 120 1.85 5.97 9.67
CA ARG A 120 0.76 6.89 9.35
C ARG A 120 0.95 8.21 10.08
N ASP A 121 1.79 9.05 9.52
CA ASP A 121 1.67 10.48 9.81
C ASP A 121 0.43 10.98 9.05
N PRO A 122 -0.67 11.35 9.76
CA PRO A 122 -1.88 11.87 9.12
C PRO A 122 -1.63 13.17 8.35
N HIS A 123 -0.45 13.77 8.51
CA HIS A 123 -0.02 14.96 7.79
C HIS A 123 0.93 14.66 6.63
N SER A 124 1.29 13.38 6.42
CA SER A 124 2.19 12.98 5.32
C SER A 124 1.58 13.31 3.95
N ALA A 125 2.47 13.52 2.97
CA ALA A 125 2.04 13.72 1.58
C ALA A 125 1.33 12.46 1.02
N PHE A 126 1.75 11.26 1.47
CA PHE A 126 1.09 10.01 1.12
C PHE A 126 -0.35 9.98 1.64
N GLU A 127 -0.57 10.20 2.95
CA GLU A 127 -1.90 10.15 3.55
C GLU A 127 -2.85 11.14 2.88
N LYS A 128 -2.41 12.37 2.66
CA LYS A 128 -3.20 13.38 1.93
C LYS A 128 -3.57 12.93 0.52
N ALA A 129 -2.64 12.34 -0.22
CA ALA A 129 -2.90 11.84 -1.57
C ALA A 129 -3.86 10.64 -1.54
N TYR A 130 -3.63 9.68 -0.63
CA TYR A 130 -4.41 8.46 -0.49
C TYR A 130 -5.88 8.76 -0.19
N LEU A 131 -6.14 9.55 0.85
CA LEU A 131 -7.49 10.01 1.21
C LEU A 131 -8.11 10.89 0.11
N GLY A 132 -7.31 11.73 -0.54
CA GLY A 132 -7.74 12.58 -1.64
C GLY A 132 -8.25 11.79 -2.85
N PHE A 133 -7.68 10.62 -3.17
CA PHE A 133 -8.18 9.77 -4.24
C PHE A 133 -9.53 9.15 -3.90
N HIS A 134 -9.73 8.67 -2.68
CA HIS A 134 -11.04 8.17 -2.23
C HIS A 134 -12.11 9.26 -2.26
N ALA A 135 -11.81 10.45 -1.74
CA ALA A 135 -12.71 11.59 -1.78
C ALA A 135 -13.07 12.00 -3.23
N SER A 136 -12.08 12.03 -4.13
CA SER A 136 -12.28 12.36 -5.55
C SER A 136 -13.17 11.35 -6.27
N ALA A 137 -13.03 10.06 -5.98
CA ALA A 137 -13.90 9.03 -6.52
C ALA A 137 -15.35 9.19 -6.05
N ILE A 138 -15.56 9.51 -4.77
CA ILE A 138 -16.89 9.78 -4.21
C ILE A 138 -17.53 10.97 -4.91
N THR A 139 -16.81 12.08 -5.05
CA THR A 139 -17.27 13.28 -5.78
C THR A 139 -17.67 12.94 -7.22
N HIS A 140 -16.88 12.10 -7.89
CA HIS A 140 -17.17 11.65 -9.28
C HIS A 140 -18.53 10.96 -9.37
N TYR A 141 -18.83 10.01 -8.47
CA TYR A 141 -20.07 9.25 -8.50
C TYR A 141 -21.27 10.04 -7.97
N ARG A 142 -21.06 11.02 -7.14
CA ARG A 142 -22.13 11.91 -6.68
C ARG A 142 -22.63 12.86 -7.77
N GLY A 143 -21.78 13.23 -8.71
CA GLY A 143 -22.15 14.07 -9.87
C GLY A 143 -22.56 15.51 -9.54
N LYS A 144 -22.53 15.93 -8.26
CA LYS A 144 -22.86 17.28 -7.80
C LYS A 144 -21.70 17.88 -7.02
N LYS A 145 -21.47 19.18 -7.12
CA LYS A 145 -20.56 19.91 -6.24
C LYS A 145 -21.16 19.98 -4.84
N THR A 146 -20.80 19.07 -3.98
CA THR A 146 -21.16 19.07 -2.56
C THR A 146 -19.99 19.56 -1.72
N ALA A 147 -20.24 19.80 -0.43
CA ALA A 147 -19.22 20.27 0.49
C ALA A 147 -18.03 19.30 0.51
N ALA A 148 -16.86 19.77 0.09
CA ALA A 148 -15.61 19.01 0.05
C ALA A 148 -15.28 18.26 1.35
N THR A 149 -15.77 18.77 2.49
CA THR A 149 -15.61 18.17 3.83
C THR A 149 -16.37 16.87 4.00
N ALA A 150 -17.58 16.72 3.41
CA ALA A 150 -18.35 15.47 3.51
C ALA A 150 -17.72 14.34 2.69
N ASP A 151 -17.20 14.67 1.50
CA ASP A 151 -16.51 13.71 0.64
C ASP A 151 -15.14 13.31 1.24
N ALA A 152 -14.46 14.23 1.92
CA ALA A 152 -13.22 13.94 2.65
C ALA A 152 -13.47 12.94 3.80
N LEU A 153 -14.51 13.16 4.62
CA LEU A 153 -14.86 12.22 5.70
C LEU A 153 -15.25 10.85 5.14
N ALA A 154 -16.05 10.83 4.08
CA ALA A 154 -16.44 9.57 3.43
C ALA A 154 -15.22 8.83 2.83
N GLY A 155 -14.27 9.57 2.25
CA GLY A 155 -13.00 9.03 1.76
C GLY A 155 -12.16 8.41 2.88
N THR A 156 -12.08 9.07 4.03
CA THR A 156 -11.41 8.54 5.23
C THR A 156 -12.05 7.24 5.70
N LEU A 157 -13.38 7.19 5.80
CA LEU A 157 -14.09 5.97 6.22
C LEU A 157 -13.91 4.81 5.24
N VAL A 158 -13.88 5.09 3.93
CA VAL A 158 -13.57 4.05 2.92
C VAL A 158 -12.16 3.50 3.11
N SER A 159 -11.19 4.38 3.33
CA SER A 159 -9.80 3.99 3.64
C SER A 159 -9.73 3.13 4.89
N ASP A 160 -10.33 3.56 5.99
CA ASP A 160 -10.30 2.85 7.28
C ASP A 160 -10.96 1.47 7.19
N ILE A 161 -12.08 1.35 6.46
CA ILE A 161 -12.75 0.07 6.23
C ILE A 161 -11.84 -0.87 5.41
N LEU A 162 -11.26 -0.40 4.30
CA LEU A 162 -10.36 -1.18 3.47
C LEU A 162 -9.17 -1.68 4.26
N ASP A 163 -8.45 -0.77 4.87
CA ASP A 163 -7.23 -1.08 5.61
C ASP A 163 -7.52 -1.97 6.82
N GLY A 164 -8.53 -1.64 7.60
CA GLY A 164 -8.90 -2.43 8.79
C GLY A 164 -9.28 -3.87 8.45
N VAL A 165 -10.08 -4.08 7.39
CA VAL A 165 -10.48 -5.43 6.97
C VAL A 165 -9.32 -6.20 6.37
N ILE A 166 -8.54 -5.59 5.46
CA ILE A 166 -7.43 -6.25 4.77
C ILE A 166 -6.32 -6.63 5.76
N HIS A 167 -5.91 -5.71 6.65
CA HIS A 167 -4.86 -6.00 7.63
C HIS A 167 -5.28 -7.06 8.64
N ASN A 168 -6.55 -7.03 9.09
CA ASN A 168 -7.07 -8.06 9.97
C ASN A 168 -7.17 -9.42 9.25
N ALA A 169 -7.54 -9.44 7.98
CA ALA A 169 -7.58 -10.65 7.18
C ALA A 169 -6.19 -11.25 6.95
N LEU A 170 -5.17 -10.40 6.71
CA LEU A 170 -3.77 -10.83 6.64
C LEU A 170 -3.33 -11.54 7.93
N ARG A 171 -3.59 -10.94 9.10
CA ARG A 171 -3.22 -11.53 10.39
C ARG A 171 -3.90 -12.87 10.65
N ARG A 172 -5.10 -13.10 10.11
CA ARG A 172 -5.83 -14.37 10.23
C ARG A 172 -5.50 -15.36 9.12
N GLY A 173 -4.71 -14.98 8.10
CA GLY A 173 -4.46 -15.83 6.92
C GLY A 173 -5.66 -15.97 5.99
N GLU A 174 -6.61 -15.03 6.04
CA GLU A 174 -7.89 -15.08 5.32
C GLU A 174 -7.95 -14.18 4.09
N LEU A 175 -6.86 -13.53 3.71
CA LEU A 175 -6.85 -12.54 2.62
C LEU A 175 -7.35 -13.11 1.28
N ALA A 176 -7.12 -14.39 1.01
CA ALA A 176 -7.57 -15.09 -0.19
C ALA A 176 -9.05 -15.53 -0.13
N SER A 177 -9.79 -15.22 0.95
CA SER A 177 -11.18 -15.64 1.12
C SER A 177 -12.11 -14.90 0.16
N ALA A 178 -12.76 -15.65 -0.74
CA ALA A 178 -13.79 -15.10 -1.63
C ALA A 178 -15.00 -14.54 -0.86
N ALA A 179 -15.34 -15.14 0.28
CA ALA A 179 -16.43 -14.66 1.15
C ALA A 179 -16.06 -13.31 1.77
N LEU A 180 -14.85 -13.15 2.29
CA LEU A 180 -14.37 -11.88 2.83
C LEU A 180 -14.37 -10.78 1.76
N ARG A 181 -13.86 -11.09 0.56
CA ARG A 181 -13.89 -10.16 -0.58
C ARG A 181 -15.33 -9.71 -0.90
N ALA A 182 -16.25 -10.65 -0.98
CA ALA A 182 -17.66 -10.37 -1.31
C ALA A 182 -18.30 -9.47 -0.23
N GLU A 183 -18.06 -9.72 1.04
CA GLU A 183 -18.58 -8.91 2.15
C GLU A 183 -17.94 -7.51 2.18
N LEU A 184 -16.65 -7.40 1.92
CA LEU A 184 -15.99 -6.09 1.84
C LEU A 184 -16.57 -5.25 0.70
N VAL A 185 -16.75 -5.83 -0.48
CA VAL A 185 -17.42 -5.17 -1.60
C VAL A 185 -18.86 -4.77 -1.22
N ARG A 186 -19.59 -5.66 -0.54
CA ARG A 186 -20.97 -5.39 -0.09
C ARG A 186 -21.05 -4.20 0.87
N ILE A 187 -20.17 -4.15 1.88
CA ILE A 187 -20.11 -3.06 2.87
C ILE A 187 -19.82 -1.73 2.17
N LEU A 188 -18.79 -1.68 1.32
CA LEU A 188 -18.44 -0.48 0.59
C LEU A 188 -19.56 -0.02 -0.36
N MET A 189 -20.22 -0.96 -1.04
CA MET A 189 -21.37 -0.65 -1.91
C MET A 189 -22.55 -0.08 -1.14
N LEU A 190 -22.91 -0.64 0.01
CA LEU A 190 -23.99 -0.10 0.87
C LEU A 190 -23.68 1.33 1.29
N TYR A 191 -22.47 1.56 1.82
CA TYR A 191 -22.04 2.88 2.27
C TYR A 191 -21.99 3.89 1.12
N LEU A 192 -21.27 3.57 0.03
CA LEU A 192 -21.08 4.49 -1.09
C LEU A 192 -22.36 4.76 -1.88
N THR A 193 -23.28 3.80 -1.96
CA THR A 193 -24.59 4.03 -2.61
C THR A 193 -25.41 5.06 -1.84
N ASP A 194 -25.39 5.01 -0.51
CA ASP A 194 -26.08 6.03 0.32
C ASP A 194 -25.37 7.40 0.22
N VAL A 195 -24.06 7.41 0.39
CA VAL A 195 -23.26 8.66 0.33
C VAL A 195 -23.39 9.38 -1.01
N THR A 196 -23.40 8.63 -2.13
CA THR A 196 -23.46 9.25 -3.47
C THR A 196 -24.86 9.66 -3.90
N ARG A 197 -25.92 9.25 -3.20
CA ARG A 197 -27.31 9.69 -3.44
C ARG A 197 -27.70 10.97 -2.69
N ARG A 198 -27.01 11.26 -1.60
CA ARG A 198 -27.22 12.48 -0.81
C ARG A 198 -26.60 13.70 -1.51
#